data_dd0b02e4cc3a8703dc471f407a68de81
#
_entry.id   dd0b02e4cc3a8703dc471f407a68de81
#
_cell.length_a   1.000
_cell.length_b   1.000
_cell.length_c   1.000
_cell.angle_alpha   90.00
_cell.angle_beta   90.00
_cell.angle_gamma   90.00
#
_symmetry.space_group_name_H-M   'P 1'
#
loop_
_entity.id
_entity.type
_entity.pdbx_description
1 polymer ?
#
loop_
_entity_poly.entity_id
_entity_poly.type
_entity_poly.pdbx_seq_one_letter_code
_entity_poly.pdbx_strand_id
1 'polypeptide(L)'
;QLLASGRNEYLIILSTFLYPIFWLLFKILIYFLVGFSFFGIDVNYLNISFIEFFSLIFFIISIIGIGCLSISATIFFKSSDFISALYLSLSALIGGVAYPLSVLPESLRMLSNFLPTTHFLEIIRISSYSKDLDNGHLSHFIMLVIISLIFFILGMLALKISIMLSKKNGSLLYY
;
A
#
# COMPACT_ATOMS: atom_id res chain seq x y z
N GLN A 1 -11.16 -7.09 -23.05
CA GLN A 1 -11.98 -6.35 -24.04
C GLN A 1 -11.88 -4.83 -23.88
N LEU A 2 -11.78 -4.27 -22.67
CA LEU A 2 -11.68 -2.82 -22.46
C LEU A 2 -10.36 -2.21 -22.97
N LEU A 3 -9.24 -2.94 -22.94
CA LEU A 3 -7.94 -2.50 -23.44
C LEU A 3 -7.87 -2.42 -24.98
N ALA A 4 -8.79 -3.09 -25.68
CA ALA A 4 -8.87 -3.08 -27.14
C ALA A 4 -9.65 -1.88 -27.70
N SER A 5 -10.28 -1.05 -26.86
CA SER A 5 -11.20 0.02 -27.28
C SER A 5 -10.52 1.34 -27.66
N GLY A 6 -9.18 1.41 -27.77
CA GLY A 6 -8.45 2.61 -28.18
C GLY A 6 -8.48 3.79 -27.18
N ARG A 7 -9.09 3.61 -26.01
CA ARG A 7 -9.07 4.59 -24.92
C ARG A 7 -7.72 4.55 -24.20
N ASN A 8 -7.35 5.65 -23.55
CA ASN A 8 -6.11 5.73 -22.76
C ASN A 8 -6.05 4.60 -21.74
N GLU A 9 -5.27 3.57 -22.01
CA GLU A 9 -5.14 2.31 -21.24
C GLU A 9 -4.79 2.58 -19.77
N TYR A 10 -3.97 3.63 -19.53
CA TYR A 10 -3.62 4.06 -18.18
C TYR A 10 -4.81 4.56 -17.37
N LEU A 11 -5.77 5.24 -18.01
CA LEU A 11 -6.98 5.72 -17.34
C LEU A 11 -7.89 4.56 -16.96
N ILE A 12 -7.98 3.53 -17.80
CA ILE A 12 -8.78 2.33 -17.48
C ILE A 12 -8.17 1.62 -16.28
N ILE A 13 -6.86 1.43 -16.25
CA ILE A 13 -6.16 0.77 -15.15
C ILE A 13 -6.28 1.60 -13.87
N LEU A 14 -6.06 2.91 -13.94
CA LEU A 14 -6.24 3.80 -12.79
C LEU A 14 -7.68 3.76 -12.24
N SER A 15 -8.69 3.68 -13.11
CA SER A 15 -10.09 3.61 -12.68
C SER A 15 -10.41 2.32 -11.92
N THR A 16 -9.71 1.21 -12.20
CA THR A 16 -9.91 -0.04 -11.46
C THR A 16 -9.44 0.05 -10.00
N PHE A 17 -8.55 0.99 -9.67
CA PHE A 17 -8.12 1.23 -8.29
C PHE A 17 -9.11 2.07 -7.48
N LEU A 18 -9.99 2.85 -8.12
CA LEU A 18 -10.94 3.71 -7.42
C LEU A 18 -11.94 2.91 -6.59
N TYR A 19 -12.45 1.80 -7.11
CA TYR A 19 -13.40 0.95 -6.41
C TYR A 19 -12.81 0.32 -5.13
N PRO A 20 -11.64 -0.36 -5.16
CA PRO A 20 -10.99 -0.87 -3.97
C PRO A 20 -10.64 0.21 -2.94
N ILE A 21 -10.20 1.39 -3.37
CA ILE A 21 -9.89 2.52 -2.48
C ILE A 21 -11.16 2.99 -1.77
N PHE A 22 -12.26 3.19 -2.50
CA PHE A 22 -13.54 3.56 -1.92
C PHE A 22 -14.01 2.52 -0.90
N TRP A 23 -13.90 1.23 -1.23
CA TRP A 23 -14.28 0.14 -0.33
C TRP A 23 -13.38 0.05 0.91
N LEU A 24 -12.08 0.34 0.77
CA LEU A 24 -11.14 0.42 1.89
C LEU A 24 -11.51 1.56 2.83
N LEU A 25 -11.77 2.76 2.31
CA LEU A 25 -12.20 3.91 3.12
C LEU A 25 -13.54 3.61 3.85
N PHE A 26 -14.47 2.96 3.18
CA PHE A 26 -15.74 2.55 3.77
C PHE A 26 -15.55 1.53 4.91
N LYS A 27 -14.65 0.56 4.75
CA LYS A 27 -14.29 -0.37 5.83
C LYS A 27 -13.66 0.33 7.02
N ILE A 28 -12.73 1.25 6.78
CA ILE A 28 -12.11 2.05 7.86
C ILE A 28 -13.18 2.80 8.65
N LEU A 29 -14.12 3.42 7.96
CA LEU A 29 -15.22 4.15 8.58
C LEU A 29 -16.10 3.22 9.44
N ILE A 30 -16.44 2.02 8.94
CA ILE A 30 -17.19 1.03 9.71
C ILE A 30 -16.42 0.59 10.96
N TYR A 31 -15.13 0.25 10.83
CA TYR A 31 -14.32 -0.16 11.97
C TYR A 31 -14.21 0.94 13.02
N PHE A 32 -14.12 2.19 12.57
CA PHE A 32 -14.13 3.35 13.43
C PHE A 32 -15.45 3.48 14.18
N LEU A 33 -16.61 3.38 13.50
CA LEU A 33 -17.93 3.44 14.11
C LEU A 33 -18.14 2.31 15.13
N VAL A 34 -17.71 1.09 14.79
CA VAL A 34 -17.80 -0.06 15.70
C VAL A 34 -16.90 0.16 16.91
N GLY A 35 -15.67 0.61 16.72
CA GLY A 35 -14.74 0.92 17.80
C GLY A 35 -15.30 1.97 18.77
N PHE A 36 -15.89 3.03 18.23
CA PHE A 36 -16.53 4.07 19.01
C PHE A 36 -17.77 3.57 19.78
N SER A 37 -18.67 2.82 19.10
CA SER A 37 -19.93 2.37 19.70
C SER A 37 -19.77 1.27 20.74
N PHE A 38 -18.87 0.31 20.51
CA PHE A 38 -18.74 -0.89 21.34
C PHE A 38 -17.60 -0.82 22.35
N PHE A 39 -16.50 -0.13 22.00
CA PHE A 39 -15.30 -0.07 22.84
C PHE A 39 -15.13 1.26 23.58
N GLY A 40 -16.04 2.23 23.37
CA GLY A 40 -16.01 3.51 24.08
C GLY A 40 -14.71 4.30 23.84
N ILE A 41 -14.14 4.20 22.64
CA ILE A 41 -12.92 4.92 22.29
C ILE A 41 -13.24 6.41 22.25
N ASP A 42 -12.72 7.18 23.22
CA ASP A 42 -12.91 8.63 23.23
C ASP A 42 -12.26 9.29 22.01
N VAL A 43 -13.04 10.05 21.27
CA VAL A 43 -12.58 10.83 20.09
C VAL A 43 -11.45 11.80 20.45
N ASN A 44 -11.35 12.20 21.73
CA ASN A 44 -10.28 13.07 22.22
C ASN A 44 -8.86 12.44 22.12
N TYR A 45 -8.78 11.10 22.00
CA TYR A 45 -7.51 10.40 21.74
C TYR A 45 -7.12 10.44 20.26
N LEU A 46 -8.04 10.83 19.36
CA LEU A 46 -7.80 10.96 17.93
C LEU A 46 -7.31 12.39 17.57
N ASN A 47 -6.26 12.83 18.23
CA ASN A 47 -5.49 13.95 17.70
C ASN A 47 -4.77 13.49 16.45
N ILE A 48 -5.51 13.32 15.34
CA ILE A 48 -4.94 13.00 14.03
C ILE A 48 -4.04 14.17 13.64
N SER A 49 -2.76 13.98 13.82
CA SER A 49 -1.75 14.93 13.39
C SER A 49 -1.70 14.99 11.86
N PHE A 50 -1.28 16.11 11.31
CA PHE A 50 -1.06 16.23 9.86
C PHE A 50 -0.17 15.13 9.29
N ILE A 51 0.81 14.67 10.07
CA ILE A 51 1.74 13.59 9.67
C ILE A 51 0.99 12.27 9.42
N GLU A 52 0.02 11.90 10.26
CA GLU A 52 -0.77 10.68 10.10
C GLU A 52 -1.67 10.75 8.87
N PHE A 53 -2.28 11.91 8.63
CA PHE A 53 -3.10 12.10 7.44
C PHE A 53 -2.27 11.97 6.16
N PHE A 54 -1.11 12.62 6.10
CA PHE A 54 -0.23 12.49 4.95
C PHE A 54 0.39 11.09 4.83
N SER A 55 0.68 10.43 5.95
CA SER A 55 1.20 9.06 5.92
C SER A 55 0.20 8.08 5.31
N LEU A 56 -1.10 8.25 5.56
CA LEU A 56 -2.15 7.46 4.93
C LEU A 56 -2.17 7.67 3.41
N ILE A 57 -2.00 8.91 2.94
CA ILE A 57 -1.95 9.20 1.50
C ILE A 57 -0.76 8.50 0.84
N PHE A 58 0.45 8.62 1.43
CA PHE A 58 1.65 7.96 0.89
C PHE A 58 1.55 6.44 0.98
N PHE A 59 0.93 5.91 2.02
CA PHE A 59 0.66 4.49 2.12
C PHE A 59 -0.26 4.00 0.99
N ILE A 60 -1.33 4.72 0.67
CA ILE A 60 -2.22 4.41 -0.47
C ILE A 60 -1.44 4.47 -1.79
N ILE A 61 -0.58 5.47 -1.99
CA ILE A 61 0.28 5.57 -3.18
C ILE A 61 1.18 4.33 -3.31
N SER A 62 1.75 3.85 -2.21
CA SER A 62 2.58 2.64 -2.23
C SER A 62 1.79 1.39 -2.62
N ILE A 63 0.57 1.23 -2.10
CA ILE A 63 -0.31 0.10 -2.45
C ILE A 63 -0.69 0.14 -3.93
N ILE A 64 -0.98 1.33 -4.48
CA ILE A 64 -1.23 1.48 -5.92
C ILE A 64 0.00 1.05 -6.73
N GLY A 65 1.20 1.46 -6.31
CA GLY A 65 2.46 1.05 -6.96
C GLY A 65 2.66 -0.47 -6.97
N ILE A 66 2.44 -1.13 -5.83
CA ILE A 66 2.52 -2.59 -5.69
C ILE A 66 1.43 -3.28 -6.54
N GLY A 67 0.23 -2.72 -6.58
CA GLY A 67 -0.85 -3.19 -7.44
C GLY A 67 -0.48 -3.11 -8.93
N CYS A 68 0.15 -2.02 -9.38
CA CYS A 68 0.66 -1.89 -10.74
C CYS A 68 1.74 -2.93 -11.05
N LEU A 69 2.64 -3.23 -10.10
CA LEU A 69 3.62 -4.31 -10.23
C LEU A 69 2.94 -5.67 -10.38
N SER A 70 1.91 -5.94 -9.58
CA SER A 70 1.15 -7.19 -9.64
C SER A 70 0.44 -7.36 -10.99
N ILE A 71 -0.24 -6.32 -11.47
CA ILE A 71 -0.87 -6.33 -12.79
C ILE A 71 0.16 -6.56 -13.90
N SER A 72 1.32 -5.88 -13.83
CA SER A 72 2.40 -6.04 -14.78
C SER A 72 2.91 -7.48 -14.82
N ALA A 73 3.11 -8.10 -13.65
CA ALA A 73 3.53 -9.50 -13.56
C ALA A 73 2.47 -10.46 -14.12
N THR A 74 1.19 -10.22 -13.83
CA THR A 74 0.09 -11.02 -14.35
C THR A 74 0.04 -10.98 -15.87
N ILE A 75 0.22 -9.81 -16.47
CA ILE A 75 0.27 -9.66 -17.94
C ILE A 75 1.47 -10.40 -18.53
N PHE A 76 2.63 -10.34 -17.87
CA PHE A 76 3.88 -10.90 -18.39
C PHE A 76 3.96 -12.42 -18.20
N PHE A 77 3.66 -12.91 -17.00
CA PHE A 77 3.80 -14.33 -16.64
C PHE A 77 2.53 -15.14 -16.88
N LYS A 78 1.40 -14.50 -17.23
CA LYS A 78 0.06 -15.13 -17.34
C LYS A 78 -0.33 -15.94 -16.10
N SER A 79 0.24 -15.61 -14.95
CA SER A 79 -0.03 -16.24 -13.66
C SER A 79 -0.73 -15.24 -12.74
N SER A 80 -1.60 -15.75 -11.86
CA SER A 80 -2.37 -14.92 -10.95
C SER A 80 -1.49 -14.29 -9.86
N ASP A 81 -1.78 -13.07 -9.53
CA ASP A 81 -1.53 -12.25 -8.32
C ASP A 81 -0.37 -12.64 -7.35
N PHE A 82 0.70 -13.24 -7.89
CA PHE A 82 1.84 -13.70 -7.09
C PHE A 82 2.48 -12.56 -6.27
N ILE A 83 2.66 -11.38 -6.88
CA ILE A 83 3.31 -10.23 -6.23
C ILE A 83 2.46 -9.69 -5.09
N SER A 84 1.14 -9.57 -5.29
CA SER A 84 0.23 -9.10 -4.24
C SER A 84 0.14 -10.11 -3.09
N ALA A 85 0.08 -11.40 -3.38
CA ALA A 85 0.09 -12.45 -2.37
C ALA A 85 1.40 -12.47 -1.57
N LEU A 86 2.54 -12.31 -2.24
CA LEU A 86 3.86 -12.19 -1.61
C LEU A 86 3.93 -10.97 -0.68
N TYR A 87 3.50 -9.81 -1.16
CA TYR A 87 3.48 -8.59 -0.37
C TYR A 87 2.60 -8.74 0.88
N LEU A 88 1.39 -9.29 0.74
CA LEU A 88 0.49 -9.53 1.86
C LEU A 88 1.10 -10.47 2.90
N SER A 89 1.72 -11.57 2.45
CA SER A 89 2.38 -12.53 3.35
C SER A 89 3.57 -11.90 4.07
N LEU A 90 4.42 -11.16 3.36
CA LEU A 90 5.55 -10.45 3.96
C LEU A 90 5.08 -9.37 4.95
N SER A 91 4.06 -8.59 4.58
CA SER A 91 3.49 -7.58 5.48
C SER A 91 2.90 -8.20 6.74
N ALA A 92 2.25 -9.35 6.64
CA ALA A 92 1.69 -10.05 7.79
C ALA A 92 2.79 -10.61 8.71
N LEU A 93 3.85 -11.20 8.14
CA LEU A 93 4.92 -11.86 8.89
C LEU A 93 5.95 -10.88 9.45
N ILE A 94 6.44 -9.96 8.67
CA ILE A 94 7.55 -9.08 9.05
C ILE A 94 7.20 -7.59 9.04
N GLY A 95 6.05 -7.21 8.48
CA GLY A 95 5.61 -5.81 8.40
C GLY A 95 5.05 -5.24 9.69
N GLY A 96 5.06 -6.00 10.78
CA GLY A 96 4.57 -5.53 12.07
C GLY A 96 3.04 -5.54 12.21
N VAL A 97 2.32 -6.20 11.29
CA VAL A 97 0.84 -6.26 11.33
C VAL A 97 0.36 -7.16 12.47
N ALA A 98 0.93 -8.38 12.58
CA ALA A 98 0.51 -9.38 13.57
C ALA A 98 1.15 -9.17 14.95
N TYR A 99 2.35 -8.62 15.01
CA TYR A 99 3.11 -8.41 16.26
C TYR A 99 4.08 -7.23 16.13
N PRO A 100 4.49 -6.62 17.27
CA PRO A 100 5.43 -5.49 17.22
C PRO A 100 6.80 -5.89 16.69
N LEU A 101 7.47 -4.98 16.00
CA LEU A 101 8.80 -5.21 15.41
C LEU A 101 9.88 -5.58 16.43
N SER A 102 9.69 -5.22 17.70
CA SER A 102 10.62 -5.53 18.78
C SER A 102 10.81 -7.02 19.04
N VAL A 103 9.84 -7.86 18.65
CA VAL A 103 9.88 -9.32 18.81
C VAL A 103 10.67 -10.00 17.68
N LEU A 104 10.87 -9.29 16.56
CA LEU A 104 11.57 -9.85 15.39
C LEU A 104 13.08 -9.91 15.60
N PRO A 105 13.75 -10.98 15.13
CA PRO A 105 15.21 -11.02 15.00
C PRO A 105 15.72 -9.83 14.15
N GLU A 106 16.93 -9.38 14.44
CA GLU A 106 17.49 -8.18 13.82
C GLU A 106 17.55 -8.26 12.29
N SER A 107 17.88 -9.41 11.74
CA SER A 107 17.89 -9.65 10.29
C SER A 107 16.52 -9.48 9.63
N LEU A 108 15.45 -9.93 10.27
CA LEU A 108 14.08 -9.77 9.76
C LEU A 108 13.58 -8.33 9.93
N ARG A 109 13.99 -7.65 11.01
CA ARG A 109 13.69 -6.25 11.23
C ARG A 109 14.34 -5.34 10.18
N MET A 110 15.54 -5.68 9.70
CA MET A 110 16.15 -4.96 8.56
C MET A 110 15.32 -5.09 7.29
N LEU A 111 14.78 -6.29 7.01
CA LEU A 111 13.90 -6.52 5.86
C LEU A 111 12.56 -5.79 5.98
N SER A 112 12.02 -5.68 7.19
CA SER A 112 10.76 -4.95 7.42
C SER A 112 10.86 -3.46 7.07
N ASN A 113 12.05 -2.85 7.16
CA ASN A 113 12.27 -1.46 6.79
C ASN A 113 12.02 -1.17 5.30
N PHE A 114 11.99 -2.17 4.44
CA PHE A 114 11.63 -2.00 3.03
C PHE A 114 10.12 -2.06 2.77
N LEU A 115 9.32 -2.38 3.78
CA LEU A 115 7.87 -2.48 3.65
C LEU A 115 7.21 -1.16 4.04
N PRO A 116 6.37 -0.57 3.17
CA PRO A 116 5.63 0.65 3.51
C PRO A 116 4.65 0.45 4.67
N THR A 117 4.09 -0.77 4.83
CA THR A 117 3.23 -1.14 5.96
C THR A 117 3.92 -0.94 7.31
N THR A 118 5.20 -1.27 7.40
CA THR A 118 5.99 -1.15 8.63
C THR A 118 6.04 0.30 9.10
N HIS A 119 6.44 1.20 8.22
CA HIS A 119 6.56 2.63 8.57
C HIS A 119 5.21 3.27 8.87
N PHE A 120 4.18 2.91 8.11
CA PHE A 120 2.82 3.40 8.37
C PHE A 120 2.30 2.96 9.75
N LEU A 121 2.48 1.68 10.10
CA LEU A 121 2.04 1.18 11.41
C LEU A 121 2.84 1.77 12.57
N GLU A 122 4.15 1.95 12.41
CA GLU A 122 4.99 2.59 13.45
C GLU A 122 4.59 4.06 13.67
N ILE A 123 4.27 4.82 12.61
CA ILE A 123 3.75 6.19 12.74
C ILE A 123 2.48 6.20 13.60
N ILE A 124 1.50 5.31 13.30
CA ILE A 124 0.25 5.22 14.06
C ILE A 124 0.50 4.80 15.51
N ARG A 125 1.43 3.84 15.73
CA ARG A 125 1.78 3.37 17.08
C ARG A 125 2.42 4.48 17.91
N ILE A 126 3.43 5.16 17.38
CA ILE A 126 4.11 6.26 18.09
C ILE A 126 3.10 7.35 18.44
N SER A 127 2.24 7.73 17.52
CA SER A 127 1.20 8.72 17.76
C SER A 127 0.20 8.31 18.85
N SER A 128 -0.08 7.01 18.97
CA SER A 128 -0.97 6.50 20.01
C SER A 128 -0.34 6.49 21.41
N TYR A 129 0.98 6.40 21.51
CA TYR A 129 1.70 6.33 22.78
C TYR A 129 2.30 7.65 23.24
N SER A 130 2.78 8.49 22.34
CA SER A 130 3.41 9.78 22.63
C SER A 130 2.67 10.92 21.95
N LYS A 131 2.30 11.95 22.75
CA LYS A 131 1.68 13.18 22.23
C LYS A 131 2.72 14.12 21.59
N ASP A 132 4.00 13.88 21.81
CA ASP A 132 5.08 14.72 21.30
C ASP A 132 5.61 14.18 19.99
N LEU A 133 5.86 15.10 19.05
CA LEU A 133 6.49 14.82 17.75
C LEU A 133 7.96 14.44 17.97
N ASP A 134 8.21 13.19 18.32
CA ASP A 134 9.56 12.68 18.48
C ASP A 134 10.27 12.57 17.11
N ASN A 135 11.60 12.67 17.13
CA ASN A 135 12.46 12.49 15.94
C ASN A 135 12.20 11.15 15.23
N GLY A 136 11.73 10.12 15.98
CA GLY A 136 11.33 8.83 15.44
C GLY A 136 10.13 8.92 14.50
N HIS A 137 9.14 9.75 14.83
CA HIS A 137 7.95 9.96 14.02
C HIS A 137 8.27 10.52 12.63
N LEU A 138 9.16 11.51 12.58
CA LEU A 138 9.59 12.14 11.34
C LEU A 138 10.44 11.19 10.48
N SER A 139 11.31 10.39 11.09
CA SER A 139 12.16 9.44 10.36
C SER A 139 11.33 8.35 9.65
N HIS A 140 10.34 7.79 10.33
CA HIS A 140 9.41 6.81 9.72
C HIS A 140 8.58 7.43 8.61
N PHE A 141 8.14 8.70 8.77
CA PHE A 141 7.41 9.41 7.73
C PHE A 141 8.26 9.63 6.47
N ILE A 142 9.50 10.11 6.61
CA ILE A 142 10.41 10.31 5.48
C ILE A 142 10.67 8.98 4.75
N MET A 143 10.94 7.90 5.49
CA MET A 143 11.13 6.57 4.91
C MET A 143 9.88 6.10 4.16
N LEU A 144 8.70 6.30 4.71
CA LEU A 144 7.43 5.97 4.03
C LEU A 144 7.28 6.72 2.71
N VAL A 145 7.59 8.03 2.69
CA VAL A 145 7.52 8.85 1.47
C VAL A 145 8.48 8.31 0.41
N ILE A 146 9.74 8.05 0.78
CA ILE A 146 10.75 7.53 -0.16
C ILE A 146 10.30 6.18 -0.74
N ILE A 147 9.90 5.24 0.12
CA ILE A 147 9.50 3.90 -0.29
C ILE A 147 8.24 3.94 -1.17
N SER A 148 7.26 4.77 -0.81
CA SER A 148 6.03 4.91 -1.60
C SER A 148 6.30 5.44 -3.00
N LEU A 149 7.17 6.44 -3.15
CA LEU A 149 7.57 6.97 -4.45
C LEU A 149 8.33 5.92 -5.28
N ILE A 150 9.23 5.15 -4.65
CA ILE A 150 9.96 4.08 -5.33
C ILE A 150 8.98 3.03 -5.87
N PHE A 151 8.08 2.51 -5.04
CA PHE A 151 7.10 1.50 -5.49
C PHE A 151 6.16 2.05 -6.56
N PHE A 152 5.74 3.30 -6.44
CA PHE A 152 4.88 3.93 -7.43
C PHE A 152 5.57 4.07 -8.79
N ILE A 153 6.81 4.59 -8.81
CA ILE A 153 7.58 4.75 -10.05
C ILE A 153 7.88 3.39 -10.68
N LEU A 154 8.36 2.42 -9.89
CA LEU A 154 8.63 1.07 -10.37
C LEU A 154 7.37 0.37 -10.90
N GLY A 155 6.25 0.54 -10.20
CA GLY A 155 4.96 -0.01 -10.62
C GLY A 155 4.51 0.54 -11.96
N MET A 156 4.55 1.85 -12.12
CA MET A 156 4.16 2.52 -13.39
C MET A 156 5.09 2.15 -14.55
N LEU A 157 6.40 2.08 -14.31
CA LEU A 157 7.37 1.69 -15.34
C LEU A 157 7.16 0.22 -15.75
N ALA A 158 7.02 -0.69 -14.80
CA ALA A 158 6.78 -2.10 -15.08
C ALA A 158 5.50 -2.31 -15.88
N LEU A 159 4.43 -1.60 -15.50
CA LEU A 159 3.16 -1.65 -16.19
C LEU A 159 3.27 -1.12 -17.64
N LYS A 160 3.96 -0.01 -17.85
CA LYS A 160 4.23 0.53 -19.19
C LYS A 160 4.98 -0.48 -20.07
N ILE A 161 6.04 -1.09 -19.54
CA ILE A 161 6.84 -2.09 -20.26
C ILE A 161 6.00 -3.32 -20.59
N SER A 162 5.24 -3.83 -19.63
CA SER A 162 4.40 -5.01 -19.79
C SER A 162 3.34 -4.82 -20.88
N ILE A 163 2.64 -3.69 -20.89
CA ILE A 163 1.65 -3.36 -21.93
C ILE A 163 2.33 -3.25 -23.31
N MET A 164 3.48 -2.57 -23.38
CA MET A 164 4.22 -2.40 -24.65
C MET A 164 4.64 -3.75 -25.24
N LEU A 165 5.19 -4.64 -24.43
CA LEU A 165 5.61 -5.98 -24.86
C LEU A 165 4.42 -6.85 -25.26
N SER A 166 3.32 -6.79 -24.52
CA SER A 166 2.10 -7.54 -24.84
C SER A 166 1.47 -7.10 -26.16
N LYS A 167 1.52 -5.81 -26.47
CA LYS A 167 1.08 -5.29 -27.80
C LYS A 167 1.96 -5.82 -28.92
N LYS A 168 3.28 -5.78 -28.74
CA LYS A 168 4.23 -6.25 -29.74
C LYS A 168 4.11 -7.74 -30.03
N ASN A 169 3.82 -8.54 -29.01
CA ASN A 169 3.70 -9.99 -29.11
C ASN A 169 2.28 -10.47 -29.47
N GLY A 170 1.30 -9.56 -29.66
CA GLY A 170 -0.10 -9.92 -29.98
C GLY A 170 -0.81 -10.71 -28.86
N SER A 171 -0.23 -10.81 -27.67
CA SER A 171 -0.74 -11.66 -26.58
C SER A 171 -1.99 -11.09 -25.87
N LEU A 172 -2.40 -9.86 -26.17
CA LEU A 172 -3.61 -9.22 -25.64
C LEU A 172 -4.90 -9.84 -26.18
N LEU A 173 -4.83 -10.63 -27.27
CA LEU A 173 -6.00 -11.28 -27.88
C LEU A 173 -6.42 -12.58 -27.18
N TYR A 174 -5.68 -13.05 -26.20
CA TYR A 174 -5.95 -14.30 -25.47
C TYR A 174 -6.62 -14.12 -24.10
N TYR A 175 -7.14 -12.90 -23.83
CA TYR A 175 -7.92 -12.62 -22.62
C TYR A 175 -9.33 -12.15 -22.94
#